data_6dbb57f62b4dde93d15032428b3a38c6
#
_entry.id   6dbb57f62b4dde93d15032428b3a38c6
#
_cell.length_a   1.000
_cell.length_b   1.000
_cell.length_c   1.000
_cell.angle_alpha   90.00
_cell.angle_beta   90.00
_cell.angle_gamma   90.00
#
_symmetry.space_group_name_H-M   'P 1'
#
loop_
_entity.id
_entity.type
_entity.pdbx_description
1 polymer ?
#
loop_
_entity_poly.entity_id
_entity_poly.type
_entity_poly.pdbx_seq_one_letter_code
_entity_poly.pdbx_strand_id
1 'polypeptide(L)'
;MLEASKKGYLVPEAMKQSVLNNLRRVARNWKPATSYYMDSEETTQAYRLYVLALAGSPEMGAMNRLKEMKDLTSMSRWSLASAYALVGREDVAQDLISKTTALPSGYSEYDETFGSDVRDQSIQLMTLCLLDKGKEAATLVEELSKQLSSDDWLSTQSTAFALVALSDYLAKYRVDGAMDFTYACGGKDGQVKTDKNIWSETLLDKAGTSASVELKNTGKSTLFARIITEGIPEQGEEKAYANGVSLAVSYVDLNGRPVNVAQLEQGTNFSAVVTVKNPSARGYNNLVLSEIFPAGWEILNTRFLNESATDSLSAGVNYQDIRDDRVYSYIDRLPAGSQVTVKINLCAVYPGRFYLPPVYCEAMYDYLIRANTAGQEVTVF
;
A
#
# COMPACT_ATOMS: atom_id res chain seq x y z
N MET A 1 -19.03 6.04 -0.38
CA MET A 1 -20.46 6.16 -0.07
C MET A 1 -21.35 5.94 -1.30
N LEU A 2 -21.22 6.69 -2.39
CA LEU A 2 -22.06 6.52 -3.60
C LEU A 2 -21.93 5.13 -4.21
N GLU A 3 -20.71 4.65 -4.43
CA GLU A 3 -20.45 3.31 -4.96
C GLU A 3 -20.94 2.21 -4.00
N ALA A 4 -20.74 2.36 -2.70
CA ALA A 4 -21.28 1.44 -1.70
C ALA A 4 -22.81 1.36 -1.77
N SER A 5 -23.48 2.52 -1.88
CA SER A 5 -24.94 2.59 -2.03
C SER A 5 -25.43 1.90 -3.31
N LYS A 6 -24.72 2.10 -4.45
CA LYS A 6 -25.04 1.41 -5.72
C LYS A 6 -24.94 -0.13 -5.60
N LYS A 7 -24.02 -0.63 -4.78
CA LYS A 7 -23.81 -2.06 -4.52
C LYS A 7 -24.72 -2.62 -3.42
N GLY A 8 -25.67 -1.83 -2.90
CA GLY A 8 -26.65 -2.26 -1.89
C GLY A 8 -26.18 -2.20 -0.44
N TYR A 9 -25.01 -1.64 -0.17
CA TYR A 9 -24.55 -1.40 1.20
C TYR A 9 -25.31 -0.26 1.86
N LEU A 10 -25.60 -0.42 3.15
CA LEU A 10 -26.29 0.60 3.93
C LEU A 10 -25.39 1.83 4.13
N VAL A 11 -25.80 2.94 3.60
CA VAL A 11 -25.18 4.26 3.80
C VAL A 11 -26.20 5.17 4.46
N PRO A 12 -25.94 5.73 5.66
CA PRO A 12 -26.90 6.62 6.34
C PRO A 12 -27.21 7.84 5.46
N GLU A 13 -28.48 8.04 5.12
CA GLU A 13 -28.90 9.10 4.21
C GLU A 13 -28.55 10.50 4.74
N ALA A 14 -28.72 10.73 6.04
CA ALA A 14 -28.36 12.01 6.67
C ALA A 14 -26.88 12.35 6.49
N MET A 15 -25.99 11.36 6.62
CA MET A 15 -24.56 11.52 6.40
C MET A 15 -24.27 11.85 4.93
N LYS A 16 -24.88 11.10 4.00
CA LYS A 16 -24.73 11.34 2.55
C LYS A 16 -25.16 12.75 2.18
N GLN A 17 -26.33 13.21 2.64
CA GLN A 17 -26.85 14.54 2.38
C GLN A 17 -25.97 15.64 3.00
N SER A 18 -25.46 15.44 4.20
CA SER A 18 -24.55 16.39 4.84
C SER A 18 -23.27 16.58 4.01
N VAL A 19 -22.65 15.49 3.55
CA VAL A 19 -21.45 15.53 2.70
C VAL A 19 -21.76 16.22 1.38
N LEU A 20 -22.85 15.87 0.68
CA LEU A 20 -23.23 16.48 -0.60
C LEU A 20 -23.51 17.97 -0.46
N ASN A 21 -24.19 18.40 0.61
CA ASN A 21 -24.44 19.82 0.88
C ASN A 21 -23.14 20.60 1.10
N ASN A 22 -22.17 20.01 1.84
CA ASN A 22 -20.87 20.64 2.01
C ASN A 22 -20.11 20.73 0.68
N LEU A 23 -20.05 19.63 -0.10
CA LEU A 23 -19.38 19.62 -1.41
C LEU A 23 -19.99 20.67 -2.34
N ARG A 24 -21.31 20.79 -2.37
CA ARG A 24 -22.04 21.80 -3.18
C ARG A 24 -21.67 23.22 -2.77
N ARG A 25 -21.68 23.49 -1.46
CA ARG A 25 -21.30 24.79 -0.91
C ARG A 25 -19.86 25.18 -1.30
N VAL A 26 -18.94 24.25 -1.14
CA VAL A 26 -17.53 24.46 -1.49
C VAL A 26 -17.36 24.63 -3.00
N ALA A 27 -18.01 23.79 -3.82
CA ALA A 27 -17.95 23.88 -5.28
C ALA A 27 -18.43 25.24 -5.82
N ARG A 28 -19.52 25.77 -5.26
CA ARG A 28 -20.07 27.07 -5.65
C ARG A 28 -19.16 28.24 -5.31
N ASN A 29 -18.53 28.18 -4.14
CA ASN A 29 -17.69 29.26 -3.59
C ASN A 29 -16.22 29.16 -4.01
N TRP A 30 -15.82 28.06 -4.63
CA TRP A 30 -14.45 27.84 -5.05
C TRP A 30 -13.99 28.89 -6.06
N LYS A 31 -12.79 29.41 -5.86
CA LYS A 31 -12.09 30.33 -6.73
C LYS A 31 -10.68 29.81 -6.95
N PRO A 32 -10.11 29.96 -8.16
CA PRO A 32 -8.72 29.62 -8.39
C PRO A 32 -7.81 30.36 -7.40
N ALA A 33 -6.88 29.65 -6.77
CA ALA A 33 -5.86 30.27 -5.96
C ALA A 33 -4.82 30.97 -6.83
N THR A 34 -4.26 32.07 -6.34
CA THR A 34 -3.18 32.82 -7.03
C THR A 34 -1.79 32.35 -6.60
N SER A 35 -1.66 31.19 -5.97
CA SER A 35 -0.42 30.69 -5.40
C SER A 35 0.09 29.43 -6.08
N TYR A 36 1.32 29.04 -5.75
CA TYR A 36 2.10 27.92 -6.30
C TYR A 36 1.42 26.52 -6.21
N TYR A 37 0.37 26.36 -5.41
CA TYR A 37 -0.38 25.11 -5.21
C TYR A 37 -1.63 24.98 -6.11
N MET A 38 -1.66 25.67 -7.24
CA MET A 38 -2.87 25.74 -8.10
C MET A 38 -3.34 24.37 -8.63
N ASP A 39 -2.41 23.49 -9.00
CA ASP A 39 -2.73 22.24 -9.70
C ASP A 39 -3.51 21.27 -8.83
N SER A 40 -3.22 21.19 -7.52
CA SER A 40 -3.92 20.32 -6.59
C SER A 40 -5.34 20.81 -6.29
N GLU A 41 -5.53 22.12 -6.16
CA GLU A 41 -6.84 22.71 -5.86
C GLU A 41 -7.83 22.58 -7.02
N GLU A 42 -7.41 22.77 -8.27
CA GLU A 42 -8.29 22.61 -9.42
C GLU A 42 -8.62 21.13 -9.70
N THR A 43 -7.67 20.22 -9.49
CA THR A 43 -7.93 18.78 -9.57
C THR A 43 -8.94 18.34 -8.51
N THR A 44 -8.81 18.86 -7.30
CA THR A 44 -9.77 18.63 -6.20
C THR A 44 -11.15 19.21 -6.56
N GLN A 45 -11.20 20.37 -7.18
CA GLN A 45 -12.48 20.97 -7.63
C GLN A 45 -13.11 20.14 -8.75
N ALA A 46 -12.35 19.69 -9.74
CA ALA A 46 -12.83 18.85 -10.82
C ALA A 46 -13.41 17.54 -10.28
N TYR A 47 -12.70 16.88 -9.38
CA TYR A 47 -13.19 15.66 -8.73
C TYR A 47 -14.45 15.91 -7.88
N ARG A 48 -14.53 17.01 -7.15
CA ARG A 48 -15.73 17.41 -6.41
C ARG A 48 -16.95 17.55 -7.32
N LEU A 49 -16.78 18.16 -8.50
CA LEU A 49 -17.84 18.33 -9.49
C LEU A 49 -18.26 16.98 -10.10
N TYR A 50 -17.30 16.08 -10.34
CA TYR A 50 -17.59 14.70 -10.73
C TYR A 50 -18.45 13.98 -9.69
N VAL A 51 -18.06 14.02 -8.41
CA VAL A 51 -18.84 13.39 -7.32
C VAL A 51 -20.25 13.96 -7.22
N LEU A 52 -20.43 15.27 -7.38
CA LEU A 52 -21.76 15.91 -7.38
C LEU A 52 -22.60 15.46 -8.57
N ALA A 53 -22.02 15.35 -9.77
CA ALA A 53 -22.70 14.83 -10.95
C ALA A 53 -23.08 13.35 -10.76
N LEU A 54 -22.18 12.53 -10.22
CA LEU A 54 -22.41 11.12 -9.89
C LEU A 54 -23.56 10.94 -8.90
N ALA A 55 -23.71 11.87 -7.96
CA ALA A 55 -24.81 11.89 -6.99
C ALA A 55 -26.14 12.43 -7.55
N GLY A 56 -26.22 12.73 -8.86
CA GLY A 56 -27.40 13.33 -9.47
C GLY A 56 -27.68 14.77 -9.05
N SER A 57 -26.67 15.47 -8.55
CA SER A 57 -26.77 16.86 -8.05
C SER A 57 -25.70 17.77 -8.68
N PRO A 58 -25.61 17.84 -10.01
CA PRO A 58 -24.54 18.56 -10.70
C PRO A 58 -24.59 20.06 -10.43
N GLU A 59 -23.43 20.68 -10.31
CA GLU A 59 -23.25 22.13 -10.15
C GLU A 59 -22.79 22.76 -11.48
N MET A 60 -23.71 22.86 -12.45
CA MET A 60 -23.42 23.30 -13.83
C MET A 60 -22.67 24.63 -13.90
N GLY A 61 -23.04 25.60 -13.06
CA GLY A 61 -22.35 26.89 -13.02
C GLY A 61 -20.89 26.79 -12.60
N ALA A 62 -20.58 25.90 -11.65
CA ALA A 62 -19.20 25.66 -11.23
C ALA A 62 -18.42 24.82 -12.27
N MET A 63 -19.09 23.85 -12.92
CA MET A 63 -18.50 23.07 -14.03
C MET A 63 -18.11 23.99 -15.19
N ASN A 64 -19.01 24.91 -15.61
CA ASN A 64 -18.72 25.85 -16.67
C ASN A 64 -17.57 26.80 -16.31
N ARG A 65 -17.55 27.34 -15.08
CA ARG A 65 -16.43 28.19 -14.64
C ARG A 65 -15.08 27.47 -14.69
N LEU A 66 -15.04 26.23 -14.24
CA LEU A 66 -13.81 25.45 -14.28
C LEU A 66 -13.38 25.15 -15.73
N LYS A 67 -14.31 24.81 -16.61
CA LYS A 67 -14.05 24.56 -18.03
C LYS A 67 -13.40 25.75 -18.76
N GLU A 68 -13.78 26.97 -18.40
CA GLU A 68 -13.25 28.20 -19.02
C GLU A 68 -11.82 28.56 -18.60
N MET A 69 -11.24 27.85 -17.64
CA MET A 69 -9.83 28.04 -17.26
C MET A 69 -8.89 27.57 -18.38
N LYS A 70 -7.89 28.41 -18.69
CA LYS A 70 -6.96 28.16 -19.81
C LYS A 70 -6.00 27.01 -19.54
N ASP A 71 -5.51 26.91 -18.32
CA ASP A 71 -4.40 26.02 -17.93
C ASP A 71 -4.87 24.84 -17.07
N LEU A 72 -5.99 24.22 -17.44
CA LEU A 72 -6.45 23.01 -16.75
C LEU A 72 -5.49 21.86 -16.97
N THR A 73 -5.11 21.20 -15.89
CA THR A 73 -4.32 19.95 -15.94
C THR A 73 -5.07 18.85 -16.69
N SER A 74 -4.33 17.89 -17.25
CA SER A 74 -4.95 16.73 -17.91
C SER A 74 -5.88 15.99 -16.96
N MET A 75 -5.50 15.81 -15.69
CA MET A 75 -6.34 15.13 -14.70
C MET A 75 -7.61 15.88 -14.37
N SER A 76 -7.55 17.20 -14.25
CA SER A 76 -8.73 18.07 -14.08
C SER A 76 -9.68 17.96 -15.27
N ARG A 77 -9.14 17.91 -16.51
CA ARG A 77 -9.95 17.71 -17.73
C ARG A 77 -10.65 16.36 -17.74
N TRP A 78 -9.98 15.27 -17.39
CA TRP A 78 -10.59 13.94 -17.33
C TRP A 78 -11.69 13.86 -16.27
N SER A 79 -11.45 14.36 -15.06
CA SER A 79 -12.47 14.39 -13.99
C SER A 79 -13.68 15.26 -14.37
N LEU A 80 -13.44 16.41 -14.99
CA LEU A 80 -14.50 17.30 -15.44
C LEU A 80 -15.28 16.71 -16.63
N ALA A 81 -14.60 15.99 -17.54
CA ALA A 81 -15.24 15.27 -18.63
C ALA A 81 -16.19 14.19 -18.11
N SER A 82 -15.76 13.42 -17.07
CA SER A 82 -16.67 12.49 -16.39
C SER A 82 -17.92 13.18 -15.86
N ALA A 83 -17.78 14.36 -15.26
CA ALA A 83 -18.92 15.11 -14.75
C ALA A 83 -19.88 15.54 -15.88
N TYR A 84 -19.37 16.00 -17.02
CA TYR A 84 -20.18 16.36 -18.18
C TYR A 84 -20.84 15.14 -18.85
N ALA A 85 -20.14 14.02 -18.95
CA ALA A 85 -20.71 12.78 -19.47
C ALA A 85 -21.89 12.29 -18.60
N LEU A 86 -21.76 12.35 -17.29
CA LEU A 86 -22.84 11.97 -16.35
C LEU A 86 -24.09 12.83 -16.46
N VAL A 87 -23.98 14.07 -16.92
CA VAL A 87 -25.12 14.96 -17.15
C VAL A 87 -25.61 14.99 -18.61
N GLY A 88 -25.14 14.02 -19.42
CA GLY A 88 -25.56 13.89 -20.82
C GLY A 88 -24.94 14.90 -21.78
N ARG A 89 -23.86 15.59 -21.42
CA ARG A 89 -23.14 16.54 -22.26
C ARG A 89 -21.86 15.92 -22.81
N GLU A 90 -22.03 14.85 -23.57
CA GLU A 90 -20.94 14.09 -24.17
C GLU A 90 -20.10 14.95 -25.14
N ASP A 91 -20.73 15.91 -25.85
CA ASP A 91 -20.06 16.87 -26.69
C ASP A 91 -18.96 17.65 -25.95
N VAL A 92 -19.30 18.17 -24.77
CA VAL A 92 -18.34 18.89 -23.91
C VAL A 92 -17.29 17.97 -23.31
N ALA A 93 -17.70 16.77 -22.91
CA ALA A 93 -16.78 15.78 -22.37
C ALA A 93 -15.71 15.36 -23.40
N GLN A 94 -16.10 15.13 -24.64
CA GLN A 94 -15.17 14.79 -25.74
C GLN A 94 -14.24 15.96 -26.08
N ASP A 95 -14.73 17.20 -26.09
CA ASP A 95 -13.88 18.38 -26.29
C ASP A 95 -12.82 18.51 -25.18
N LEU A 96 -13.19 18.26 -23.92
CA LEU A 96 -12.26 18.30 -22.80
C LEU A 96 -11.14 17.26 -22.92
N ILE A 97 -11.47 15.99 -23.22
CA ILE A 97 -10.46 14.94 -23.33
C ILE A 97 -9.60 15.09 -24.59
N SER A 98 -10.10 15.67 -25.68
CA SER A 98 -9.31 15.93 -26.89
C SER A 98 -8.18 16.93 -26.66
N LYS A 99 -8.24 17.72 -25.60
CA LYS A 99 -7.26 18.72 -25.19
C LYS A 99 -6.29 18.21 -24.13
N THR A 100 -6.38 16.92 -23.75
CA THR A 100 -5.46 16.35 -22.78
C THR A 100 -4.14 15.99 -23.43
N THR A 101 -3.05 16.20 -22.69
CA THR A 101 -1.73 15.67 -23.01
C THR A 101 -1.52 14.35 -22.27
N ALA A 102 -0.41 13.65 -22.54
CA ALA A 102 -0.02 12.51 -21.74
C ALA A 102 0.03 12.92 -20.26
N LEU A 103 -0.45 12.02 -19.38
CA LEU A 103 -0.37 12.27 -17.94
C LEU A 103 1.09 12.41 -17.53
N PRO A 104 1.42 13.34 -16.62
CA PRO A 104 2.75 13.38 -16.05
C PRO A 104 3.01 12.05 -15.34
N SER A 105 4.13 11.41 -15.65
CA SER A 105 4.62 10.25 -14.91
C SER A 105 5.41 10.71 -13.69
N GLY A 106 5.27 10.01 -12.57
CA GLY A 106 6.11 10.22 -11.41
C GLY A 106 5.52 11.15 -10.36
N TYR A 107 4.36 10.77 -9.82
CA TYR A 107 3.87 11.35 -8.58
C TYR A 107 4.87 11.14 -7.44
N SER A 108 5.08 12.18 -6.65
CA SER A 108 5.75 12.05 -5.37
C SER A 108 4.75 11.56 -4.32
N GLU A 109 5.20 10.72 -3.39
CA GLU A 109 4.38 10.27 -2.24
C GLU A 109 3.82 11.42 -1.39
N TYR A 110 4.36 12.62 -1.57
CA TYR A 110 4.02 13.83 -0.82
C TYR A 110 3.14 14.81 -1.60
N ASP A 111 2.65 14.42 -2.77
CA ASP A 111 1.67 15.26 -3.47
C ASP A 111 0.40 15.35 -2.63
N GLU A 112 -0.08 16.57 -2.40
CA GLU A 112 -1.22 16.87 -1.53
C GLU A 112 -2.50 16.09 -1.88
N THR A 113 -2.59 15.54 -3.09
CA THR A 113 -3.72 14.74 -3.56
C THR A 113 -3.55 13.23 -3.36
N PHE A 114 -2.42 12.77 -2.85
CA PHE A 114 -2.05 11.35 -2.83
C PHE A 114 -2.20 10.70 -4.22
N GLY A 115 -1.88 11.45 -5.27
CA GLY A 115 -2.02 11.03 -6.66
C GLY A 115 -1.11 9.85 -7.02
N SER A 116 -1.53 9.12 -8.05
CA SER A 116 -0.72 8.07 -8.67
C SER A 116 -1.17 7.87 -10.11
N ASP A 117 -0.28 7.35 -10.94
CA ASP A 117 -0.59 6.98 -12.32
C ASP A 117 -1.75 5.99 -12.37
N VAL A 118 -1.81 5.03 -11.44
CA VAL A 118 -2.91 4.05 -11.32
C VAL A 118 -4.26 4.71 -11.06
N ARG A 119 -4.31 5.69 -10.14
CA ARG A 119 -5.54 6.45 -9.89
C ARG A 119 -6.00 7.21 -11.13
N ASP A 120 -5.07 7.87 -11.79
CA ASP A 120 -5.38 8.74 -12.93
C ASP A 120 -5.81 7.93 -14.15
N GLN A 121 -5.15 6.83 -14.47
CA GLN A 121 -5.57 5.86 -15.48
C GLN A 121 -6.95 5.27 -15.15
N SER A 122 -7.24 5.05 -13.88
CA SER A 122 -8.56 4.56 -13.43
C SER A 122 -9.66 5.57 -13.71
N ILE A 123 -9.43 6.86 -13.45
CA ILE A 123 -10.39 7.93 -13.77
C ILE A 123 -10.57 8.07 -15.29
N GLN A 124 -9.49 7.92 -16.08
CA GLN A 124 -9.59 7.87 -17.53
C GLN A 124 -10.45 6.69 -17.99
N LEU A 125 -10.22 5.50 -17.46
CA LEU A 125 -11.00 4.31 -17.79
C LEU A 125 -12.50 4.52 -17.48
N MET A 126 -12.81 5.04 -16.30
CA MET A 126 -14.20 5.38 -15.93
C MET A 126 -14.82 6.39 -16.91
N THR A 127 -14.07 7.42 -17.31
CA THR A 127 -14.54 8.41 -18.30
C THR A 127 -14.79 7.77 -19.66
N LEU A 128 -13.88 6.94 -20.15
CA LEU A 128 -14.03 6.23 -21.42
C LEU A 128 -15.24 5.28 -21.40
N CYS A 129 -15.47 4.63 -20.26
CA CYS A 129 -16.67 3.82 -20.05
C CYS A 129 -17.96 4.67 -20.14
N LEU A 130 -17.99 5.86 -19.53
CA LEU A 130 -19.14 6.76 -19.64
C LEU A 130 -19.40 7.21 -21.09
N LEU A 131 -18.34 7.46 -21.87
CA LEU A 131 -18.39 7.92 -23.25
C LEU A 131 -18.52 6.79 -24.30
N ASP A 132 -18.68 5.55 -23.86
CA ASP A 132 -18.79 4.35 -24.73
C ASP A 132 -17.60 4.12 -25.67
N LYS A 133 -16.40 4.46 -25.20
CA LYS A 133 -15.14 4.32 -25.95
C LYS A 133 -14.43 2.99 -25.59
N GLY A 134 -15.08 1.87 -25.91
CA GLY A 134 -14.65 0.55 -25.47
C GLY A 134 -13.26 0.12 -25.97
N LYS A 135 -12.82 0.56 -27.16
CA LYS A 135 -11.49 0.22 -27.68
C LYS A 135 -10.37 0.90 -26.91
N GLU A 136 -10.49 2.19 -26.65
CA GLU A 136 -9.54 2.97 -25.86
C GLU A 136 -9.53 2.47 -24.39
N ALA A 137 -10.71 2.15 -23.87
CA ALA A 137 -10.85 1.58 -22.53
C ALA A 137 -10.13 0.23 -22.37
N ALA A 138 -10.17 -0.65 -23.37
CA ALA A 138 -9.52 -1.96 -23.31
C ALA A 138 -7.99 -1.88 -23.10
N THR A 139 -7.31 -0.89 -23.69
CA THR A 139 -5.87 -0.67 -23.48
C THR A 139 -5.57 -0.32 -22.02
N LEU A 140 -6.36 0.58 -21.42
CA LEU A 140 -6.19 0.94 -20.01
C LEU A 140 -6.50 -0.23 -19.06
N VAL A 141 -7.48 -1.08 -19.42
CA VAL A 141 -7.77 -2.30 -18.64
C VAL A 141 -6.56 -3.23 -18.61
N GLU A 142 -5.88 -3.41 -19.74
CA GLU A 142 -4.67 -4.24 -19.81
C GLU A 142 -3.54 -3.66 -18.93
N GLU A 143 -3.30 -2.35 -19.01
CA GLU A 143 -2.29 -1.67 -18.20
C GLU A 143 -2.59 -1.74 -16.70
N LEU A 144 -3.82 -1.40 -16.30
CA LEU A 144 -4.24 -1.47 -14.89
C LEU A 144 -4.19 -2.92 -14.35
N SER A 145 -4.56 -3.90 -15.18
CA SER A 145 -4.48 -5.30 -14.78
C SER A 145 -3.05 -5.76 -14.53
N LYS A 146 -2.09 -5.30 -15.35
CA LYS A 146 -0.66 -5.56 -15.15
C LYS A 146 -0.16 -4.93 -13.85
N GLN A 147 -0.53 -3.68 -13.59
CA GLN A 147 -0.11 -2.96 -12.38
C GLN A 147 -0.70 -3.59 -11.11
N LEU A 148 -1.99 -3.98 -11.11
CA LEU A 148 -2.62 -4.68 -9.99
C LEU A 148 -2.08 -6.10 -9.77
N SER A 149 -1.44 -6.70 -10.77
CA SER A 149 -0.83 -8.02 -10.70
C SER A 149 0.69 -7.96 -10.43
N SER A 150 1.27 -6.78 -10.39
CA SER A 150 2.68 -6.58 -10.03
C SER A 150 2.87 -6.66 -8.51
N ASP A 151 4.13 -6.79 -8.11
CA ASP A 151 4.51 -6.69 -6.70
C ASP A 151 4.74 -5.23 -6.25
N ASP A 152 4.38 -4.26 -7.07
CA ASP A 152 4.51 -2.84 -6.74
C ASP A 152 3.53 -2.43 -5.64
N TRP A 153 3.99 -1.55 -4.76
CA TRP A 153 3.12 -0.99 -3.73
C TRP A 153 2.08 -0.05 -4.34
N LEU A 154 0.84 -0.26 -3.97
CA LEU A 154 -0.29 0.61 -4.34
C LEU A 154 -0.96 1.17 -3.09
N SER A 155 -1.18 2.47 -3.07
CA SER A 155 -1.96 3.09 -2.00
C SER A 155 -3.40 2.55 -1.98
N THR A 156 -4.06 2.64 -0.82
CA THR A 156 -5.48 2.28 -0.69
C THR A 156 -6.35 3.05 -1.69
N GLN A 157 -6.03 4.30 -1.95
CA GLN A 157 -6.73 5.14 -2.93
C GLN A 157 -6.56 4.60 -4.35
N SER A 158 -5.33 4.32 -4.78
CA SER A 158 -5.02 3.79 -6.12
C SER A 158 -5.72 2.46 -6.37
N THR A 159 -5.61 1.55 -5.39
CA THR A 159 -6.29 0.23 -5.45
C THR A 159 -7.81 0.38 -5.55
N ALA A 160 -8.41 1.25 -4.74
CA ALA A 160 -9.85 1.46 -4.75
C ALA A 160 -10.35 2.02 -6.10
N PHE A 161 -9.67 3.02 -6.66
CA PHE A 161 -10.02 3.57 -7.97
C PHE A 161 -9.88 2.54 -9.09
N ALA A 162 -8.80 1.75 -9.10
CA ALA A 162 -8.58 0.72 -10.11
C ALA A 162 -9.67 -0.36 -10.06
N LEU A 163 -10.02 -0.84 -8.87
CA LEU A 163 -11.08 -1.84 -8.70
C LEU A 163 -12.46 -1.31 -9.13
N VAL A 164 -12.80 -0.05 -8.81
CA VAL A 164 -14.05 0.56 -9.27
C VAL A 164 -14.06 0.69 -10.79
N ALA A 165 -12.99 1.21 -11.40
CA ALA A 165 -12.90 1.41 -12.85
C ALA A 165 -12.99 0.09 -13.63
N LEU A 166 -12.29 -0.95 -13.18
CA LEU A 166 -12.37 -2.29 -13.78
C LEU A 166 -13.76 -2.91 -13.58
N SER A 167 -14.40 -2.71 -12.42
CA SER A 167 -15.78 -3.17 -12.19
C SER A 167 -16.77 -2.50 -13.13
N ASP A 168 -16.64 -1.19 -13.35
CA ASP A 168 -17.50 -0.43 -14.29
C ASP A 168 -17.29 -0.89 -15.74
N TYR A 169 -16.03 -1.12 -16.15
CA TYR A 169 -15.71 -1.67 -17.47
C TYR A 169 -16.32 -3.05 -17.68
N LEU A 170 -16.14 -3.95 -16.73
CA LEU A 170 -16.69 -5.30 -16.78
C LEU A 170 -18.21 -5.29 -16.81
N ALA A 171 -18.85 -4.41 -16.04
CA ALA A 171 -20.30 -4.27 -16.04
C ALA A 171 -20.85 -3.80 -17.40
N LYS A 172 -20.11 -2.96 -18.11
CA LYS A 172 -20.52 -2.37 -19.39
C LYS A 172 -20.17 -3.24 -20.60
N TYR A 173 -18.96 -3.82 -20.62
CA TYR A 173 -18.41 -4.52 -21.80
C TYR A 173 -18.24 -6.02 -21.59
N ARG A 174 -18.88 -6.57 -20.57
CA ARG A 174 -18.84 -8.01 -20.30
C ARG A 174 -19.31 -8.76 -21.56
N VAL A 175 -18.42 -9.63 -22.07
CA VAL A 175 -18.83 -10.63 -23.04
C VAL A 175 -19.65 -11.66 -22.28
N ASP A 176 -20.89 -11.91 -22.69
CA ASP A 176 -21.77 -12.91 -22.06
C ASP A 176 -21.07 -14.24 -21.96
N GLY A 177 -20.83 -14.68 -20.73
CA GLY A 177 -20.24 -15.98 -20.45
C GLY A 177 -20.03 -16.14 -18.95
N ALA A 178 -20.77 -17.10 -18.37
CA ALA A 178 -20.46 -17.61 -17.04
C ALA A 178 -19.03 -18.19 -17.05
N MET A 179 -18.28 -18.03 -15.95
CA MET A 179 -17.11 -18.87 -15.74
C MET A 179 -17.60 -20.32 -15.62
N ASP A 180 -17.04 -21.17 -16.46
CA ASP A 180 -17.32 -22.62 -16.44
C ASP A 180 -15.99 -23.35 -16.55
N PHE A 181 -15.59 -24.03 -15.47
CA PHE A 181 -14.31 -24.72 -15.38
C PHE A 181 -14.37 -25.84 -14.35
N THR A 182 -13.44 -26.78 -14.49
CA THR A 182 -13.20 -27.79 -13.47
C THR A 182 -11.85 -27.56 -12.81
N TYR A 183 -11.74 -28.00 -11.56
CA TYR A 183 -10.49 -27.96 -10.81
C TYR A 183 -10.27 -29.28 -10.07
N ALA A 184 -8.99 -29.61 -9.85
CA ALA A 184 -8.57 -30.69 -8.97
C ALA A 184 -7.31 -30.27 -8.21
N CYS A 185 -7.27 -30.49 -6.90
CA CYS A 185 -6.12 -30.23 -6.04
C CYS A 185 -6.20 -31.03 -4.75
N GLY A 186 -5.17 -31.80 -4.41
CA GLY A 186 -5.03 -32.44 -3.11
C GLY A 186 -6.18 -33.36 -2.71
N GLY A 187 -6.85 -33.99 -3.67
CA GLY A 187 -8.02 -34.86 -3.44
C GLY A 187 -9.37 -34.12 -3.38
N LYS A 188 -9.36 -32.79 -3.50
CA LYS A 188 -10.57 -32.01 -3.77
C LYS A 188 -10.69 -31.80 -5.27
N ASP A 189 -11.86 -32.04 -5.81
CA ASP A 189 -12.20 -31.73 -7.20
C ASP A 189 -13.60 -31.15 -7.29
N GLY A 190 -13.85 -30.39 -8.34
CA GLY A 190 -15.16 -29.77 -8.53
C GLY A 190 -15.33 -29.14 -9.89
N GLN A 191 -16.59 -28.86 -10.22
CA GLN A 191 -16.99 -28.03 -11.33
C GLN A 191 -17.60 -26.74 -10.83
N VAL A 192 -17.17 -25.64 -11.39
CA VAL A 192 -17.66 -24.32 -11.08
C VAL A 192 -18.35 -23.75 -12.31
N LYS A 193 -19.61 -23.36 -12.14
CA LYS A 193 -20.37 -22.61 -13.12
C LYS A 193 -21.01 -21.42 -12.42
N THR A 194 -20.51 -20.21 -12.72
CA THR A 194 -20.93 -19.01 -12.03
C THR A 194 -20.92 -17.79 -12.95
N ASP A 195 -21.86 -16.90 -12.70
CA ASP A 195 -21.93 -15.58 -13.34
C ASP A 195 -21.13 -14.50 -12.59
N LYS A 196 -20.55 -14.84 -11.46
CA LYS A 196 -19.67 -13.94 -10.70
C LYS A 196 -18.35 -13.73 -11.44
N ASN A 197 -17.77 -12.55 -11.27
CA ASN A 197 -16.47 -12.21 -11.87
C ASN A 197 -15.29 -12.83 -11.14
N ILE A 198 -15.47 -13.25 -9.89
CA ILE A 198 -14.41 -13.82 -9.05
C ILE A 198 -14.99 -15.07 -8.38
N TRP A 199 -14.20 -16.13 -8.38
CA TRP A 199 -14.38 -17.32 -7.56
C TRP A 199 -13.10 -17.57 -6.78
N SER A 200 -13.20 -17.90 -5.52
CA SER A 200 -12.05 -18.25 -4.70
C SER A 200 -12.40 -19.44 -3.80
N GLU A 201 -11.45 -20.32 -3.62
CA GLU A 201 -11.60 -21.54 -2.82
C GLU A 201 -10.29 -21.84 -2.10
N THR A 202 -10.38 -22.27 -0.84
CA THR A 202 -9.23 -22.80 -0.11
C THR A 202 -9.07 -24.27 -0.48
N LEU A 203 -8.06 -24.59 -1.26
CA LEU A 203 -7.84 -25.95 -1.78
C LEU A 203 -7.12 -26.84 -0.78
N LEU A 204 -6.22 -26.30 0.02
CA LEU A 204 -5.44 -27.02 1.04
C LEU A 204 -5.51 -26.26 2.36
N ASP A 205 -5.83 -26.96 3.43
CA ASP A 205 -5.92 -26.40 4.79
C ASP A 205 -4.64 -26.59 5.59
N LYS A 206 -3.69 -27.38 5.08
CA LYS A 206 -2.40 -27.69 5.74
C LYS A 206 -1.27 -27.64 4.73
N ALA A 207 -0.14 -27.12 5.17
CA ALA A 207 1.10 -27.20 4.42
C ALA A 207 1.47 -28.67 4.19
N GLY A 208 1.60 -29.05 2.96
CA GLY A 208 2.09 -30.34 2.51
C GLY A 208 3.37 -30.14 1.69
N THR A 209 4.01 -31.22 1.34
CA THR A 209 5.29 -31.19 0.63
C THR A 209 5.19 -30.61 -0.78
N SER A 210 4.14 -30.89 -1.49
CA SER A 210 3.80 -30.24 -2.78
C SER A 210 2.39 -30.65 -3.17
N ALA A 211 1.66 -29.75 -3.85
CA ALA A 211 0.38 -30.03 -4.44
C ALA A 211 0.34 -29.53 -5.88
N SER A 212 -0.21 -30.34 -6.77
CA SER A 212 -0.52 -29.89 -8.13
C SER A 212 -1.95 -29.38 -8.18
N VAL A 213 -2.16 -28.27 -8.85
CA VAL A 213 -3.49 -27.73 -9.16
C VAL A 213 -3.74 -27.94 -10.65
N GLU A 214 -4.77 -28.67 -10.98
CA GLU A 214 -5.25 -28.82 -12.35
C GLU A 214 -6.48 -27.94 -12.53
N LEU A 215 -6.46 -27.09 -13.56
CA LEU A 215 -7.58 -26.24 -13.94
C LEU A 215 -7.90 -26.47 -15.42
N LYS A 216 -9.17 -26.74 -15.72
CA LYS A 216 -9.63 -26.91 -17.08
C LYS A 216 -10.77 -25.95 -17.38
N ASN A 217 -10.55 -24.98 -18.24
CA ASN A 217 -11.61 -24.10 -18.72
C ASN A 217 -12.55 -24.88 -19.65
N THR A 218 -13.81 -25.00 -19.27
CA THR A 218 -14.88 -25.65 -20.04
C THR A 218 -15.83 -24.62 -20.66
N GLY A 219 -15.66 -23.34 -20.32
CA GLY A 219 -16.43 -22.22 -20.86
C GLY A 219 -15.81 -21.60 -22.11
N LYS A 220 -16.47 -20.56 -22.61
CA LYS A 220 -16.02 -19.78 -23.78
C LYS A 220 -15.21 -18.55 -23.40
N SER A 221 -15.32 -18.09 -22.14
CA SER A 221 -14.65 -16.90 -21.65
C SER A 221 -13.20 -17.22 -21.24
N THR A 222 -12.29 -16.26 -21.36
CA THR A 222 -10.94 -16.41 -20.84
C THR A 222 -10.97 -16.53 -19.32
N LEU A 223 -10.28 -17.54 -18.81
CA LEU A 223 -10.13 -17.78 -17.36
C LEU A 223 -8.73 -17.34 -16.92
N PHE A 224 -8.68 -16.46 -15.95
CA PHE A 224 -7.45 -16.08 -15.25
C PHE A 224 -7.40 -16.81 -13.91
N ALA A 225 -6.30 -17.48 -13.64
CA ALA A 225 -6.12 -18.22 -12.38
C ALA A 225 -4.92 -17.66 -11.61
N ARG A 226 -5.10 -17.47 -10.32
CA ARG A 226 -4.03 -17.12 -9.38
C ARG A 226 -4.02 -18.14 -8.25
N ILE A 227 -2.86 -18.71 -7.99
CA ILE A 227 -2.64 -19.60 -6.84
C ILE A 227 -1.88 -18.78 -5.80
N ILE A 228 -2.43 -18.70 -4.59
CA ILE A 228 -1.82 -18.01 -3.46
C ILE A 228 -1.46 -19.07 -2.44
N THR A 229 -0.20 -19.12 -2.03
CA THR A 229 0.28 -19.96 -0.95
C THR A 229 0.75 -19.06 0.19
N GLU A 230 0.18 -19.27 1.36
CA GLU A 230 0.56 -18.54 2.59
C GLU A 230 1.02 -19.55 3.64
N GLY A 231 2.02 -19.18 4.40
CA GLY A 231 2.54 -20.02 5.48
C GLY A 231 3.44 -19.23 6.41
N ILE A 232 3.56 -19.72 7.65
CA ILE A 232 4.50 -19.22 8.63
C ILE A 232 5.65 -20.24 8.65
N PRO A 233 6.91 -19.82 8.43
CA PRO A 233 8.05 -20.73 8.53
C PRO A 233 8.16 -21.29 9.94
N GLU A 234 8.69 -22.49 10.08
CA GLU A 234 9.03 -23.03 11.40
C GLU A 234 10.17 -22.21 12.02
N GLN A 235 10.24 -22.21 13.35
CA GLN A 235 11.28 -21.49 14.08
C GLN A 235 12.66 -22.01 13.66
N GLY A 236 13.54 -21.09 13.24
CA GLY A 236 14.89 -21.40 12.73
C GLY A 236 14.96 -21.58 11.22
N GLU A 237 13.85 -21.57 10.51
CA GLU A 237 13.81 -21.61 9.03
C GLU A 237 13.74 -20.22 8.39
N GLU A 238 13.72 -19.16 9.20
CA GLU A 238 13.71 -17.79 8.73
C GLU A 238 15.00 -17.45 8.01
N LYS A 239 14.91 -17.15 6.74
CA LYS A 239 16.06 -16.76 5.91
C LYS A 239 16.26 -15.25 5.97
N ALA A 240 17.53 -14.83 6.00
CA ALA A 240 17.85 -13.41 5.83
C ALA A 240 17.34 -12.92 4.46
N TYR A 241 16.76 -11.72 4.47
CA TYR A 241 16.18 -11.07 3.29
C TYR A 241 16.49 -9.58 3.32
N ALA A 242 16.67 -8.98 2.16
CA ALA A 242 16.84 -7.53 2.03
C ALA A 242 16.28 -7.05 0.69
N ASN A 243 15.43 -6.03 0.74
CA ASN A 243 14.93 -5.31 -0.41
C ASN A 243 14.74 -3.83 -0.05
N GLY A 244 15.36 -2.94 -0.80
CA GLY A 244 15.35 -1.49 -0.56
C GLY A 244 16.25 -1.05 0.60
N VAL A 245 16.22 -1.75 1.73
CA VAL A 245 17.10 -1.51 2.88
C VAL A 245 17.93 -2.76 3.18
N SER A 246 19.04 -2.60 3.90
CA SER A 246 19.86 -3.71 4.39
C SER A 246 20.15 -3.55 5.87
N LEU A 247 20.34 -4.69 6.58
CA LEU A 247 20.66 -4.77 7.98
C LEU A 247 22.06 -5.34 8.19
N ALA A 248 22.80 -4.74 9.12
CA ALA A 248 23.99 -5.32 9.70
C ALA A 248 23.83 -5.36 11.22
N VAL A 249 23.92 -6.55 11.82
CA VAL A 249 23.77 -6.77 13.25
C VAL A 249 25.08 -7.27 13.82
N SER A 250 25.54 -6.66 14.90
CA SER A 250 26.69 -7.09 15.66
C SER A 250 26.42 -6.97 17.15
N TYR A 251 27.09 -7.80 17.93
CA TYR A 251 27.03 -7.77 19.38
C TYR A 251 28.40 -7.45 19.92
N VAL A 252 28.49 -6.51 20.86
CA VAL A 252 29.75 -6.02 21.40
C VAL A 252 29.70 -5.91 22.93
N ASP A 253 30.84 -6.08 23.59
CA ASP A 253 30.98 -5.79 25.00
C ASP A 253 30.96 -4.27 25.29
N LEU A 254 31.05 -3.88 26.55
CA LEU A 254 31.09 -2.48 26.96
C LEU A 254 32.31 -1.71 26.42
N ASN A 255 33.36 -2.41 25.95
CA ASN A 255 34.56 -1.85 25.34
C ASN A 255 34.51 -1.84 23.80
N GLY A 256 33.39 -2.27 23.20
CA GLY A 256 33.22 -2.35 21.75
C GLY A 256 33.83 -3.58 21.08
N ARG A 257 34.25 -4.59 21.84
CA ARG A 257 34.82 -5.83 21.31
C ARG A 257 33.69 -6.78 20.93
N PRO A 258 33.83 -7.56 19.84
CA PRO A 258 32.82 -8.54 19.45
C PRO A 258 32.52 -9.56 20.52
N VAL A 259 31.24 -9.88 20.72
CA VAL A 259 30.74 -10.90 21.65
C VAL A 259 30.07 -12.01 20.84
N ASN A 260 30.40 -13.27 21.18
CA ASN A 260 29.70 -14.42 20.61
C ASN A 260 28.42 -14.71 21.41
N VAL A 261 27.28 -14.29 20.88
CA VAL A 261 26.00 -14.46 21.57
C VAL A 261 25.44 -15.89 21.52
N ALA A 262 26.01 -16.77 20.71
CA ALA A 262 25.61 -18.19 20.71
C ALA A 262 25.85 -18.84 22.09
N GLN A 263 26.84 -18.36 22.87
CA GLN A 263 27.14 -18.82 24.22
C GLN A 263 27.55 -17.63 25.08
N LEU A 264 26.78 -17.33 26.09
CA LEU A 264 27.02 -16.23 27.03
C LEU A 264 27.09 -16.75 28.45
N GLU A 265 28.05 -16.25 29.23
CA GLU A 265 28.08 -16.45 30.67
C GLU A 265 26.99 -15.60 31.34
N GLN A 266 26.30 -16.16 32.36
CA GLN A 266 25.30 -15.41 33.14
C GLN A 266 25.92 -14.14 33.73
N GLY A 267 25.19 -13.01 33.65
CA GLY A 267 25.65 -11.70 34.11
C GLY A 267 26.47 -10.93 33.08
N THR A 268 26.68 -11.47 31.87
CA THR A 268 27.40 -10.76 30.80
C THR A 268 26.59 -9.57 30.31
N ASN A 269 27.16 -8.37 30.42
CA ASN A 269 26.63 -7.15 29.84
C ASN A 269 27.22 -6.93 28.44
N PHE A 270 26.37 -6.67 27.47
CA PHE A 270 26.74 -6.43 26.07
C PHE A 270 25.74 -5.53 25.38
N SER A 271 25.99 -5.20 24.15
CA SER A 271 25.07 -4.36 23.35
C SER A 271 24.80 -5.00 21.97
N ALA A 272 23.55 -5.00 21.56
CA ALA A 272 23.18 -5.19 20.17
C ALA A 272 23.40 -3.85 19.42
N VAL A 273 24.12 -3.91 18.31
CA VAL A 273 24.38 -2.77 17.43
C VAL A 273 23.82 -3.12 16.06
N VAL A 274 22.74 -2.45 15.69
CA VAL A 274 22.05 -2.67 14.42
C VAL A 274 22.20 -1.46 13.52
N THR A 275 22.72 -1.66 12.33
CA THR A 275 22.83 -0.62 11.30
C THR A 275 21.83 -0.89 10.20
N VAL A 276 20.91 0.02 10.00
CA VAL A 276 19.96 0.08 8.87
C VAL A 276 20.57 0.96 7.80
N LYS A 277 20.80 0.43 6.61
CA LYS A 277 21.36 1.17 5.48
C LYS A 277 20.38 1.23 4.31
N ASN A 278 20.24 2.41 3.72
CA ASN A 278 19.56 2.62 2.46
C ASN A 278 20.58 2.67 1.31
N PRO A 279 20.77 1.60 0.52
CA PRO A 279 21.70 1.59 -0.60
C PRO A 279 21.15 2.24 -1.88
N SER A 280 19.89 2.64 -1.89
CA SER A 280 19.19 3.14 -3.08
C SER A 280 19.47 4.62 -3.36
N ALA A 281 19.10 5.07 -4.56
CA ALA A 281 19.16 6.47 -4.96
C ALA A 281 17.98 7.32 -4.45
N ARG A 282 16.99 6.70 -3.82
CA ARG A 282 15.81 7.39 -3.25
C ARG A 282 15.80 7.29 -1.73
N GLY A 283 15.21 8.26 -1.05
CA GLY A 283 14.96 8.19 0.39
C GLY A 283 13.75 7.30 0.70
N TYR A 284 13.74 6.72 1.89
CA TYR A 284 12.60 5.99 2.44
C TYR A 284 12.07 6.68 3.68
N ASN A 285 10.77 6.53 3.95
CA ASN A 285 10.11 7.18 5.06
C ASN A 285 9.37 6.15 5.92
N ASN A 286 9.14 6.54 7.19
CA ASN A 286 8.34 5.77 8.14
C ASN A 286 8.82 4.33 8.28
N LEU A 287 10.13 4.14 8.52
CA LEU A 287 10.66 2.81 8.81
C LEU A 287 10.54 2.49 10.29
N VAL A 288 10.32 1.21 10.58
CA VAL A 288 10.40 0.65 11.92
C VAL A 288 11.47 -0.44 11.94
N LEU A 289 12.41 -0.31 12.89
CA LEU A 289 13.34 -1.37 13.24
C LEU A 289 12.79 -2.09 14.46
N SER A 290 12.59 -3.40 14.35
CA SER A 290 12.08 -4.29 15.39
C SER A 290 13.17 -5.24 15.85
N GLU A 291 13.53 -5.15 17.12
CA GLU A 291 14.50 -5.99 17.78
C GLU A 291 13.80 -6.74 18.92
N ILE A 292 13.65 -8.06 18.77
CA ILE A 292 13.08 -8.95 19.78
C ILE A 292 14.21 -9.78 20.37
N PHE A 293 14.28 -9.84 21.70
CA PHE A 293 15.35 -10.52 22.41
C PHE A 293 14.87 -11.80 23.09
N PRO A 294 15.76 -12.79 23.27
CA PRO A 294 15.43 -14.02 23.98
C PRO A 294 15.02 -13.77 25.43
N ALA A 295 14.13 -14.57 25.97
CA ALA A 295 13.68 -14.46 27.37
C ALA A 295 14.80 -14.62 28.42
N GLY A 296 15.98 -15.14 28.02
CA GLY A 296 17.18 -15.22 28.86
C GLY A 296 17.95 -13.91 28.99
N TRP A 297 17.57 -12.87 28.19
CA TRP A 297 18.24 -11.56 28.20
C TRP A 297 17.30 -10.49 28.73
N GLU A 298 17.88 -9.50 29.41
CA GLU A 298 17.17 -8.31 29.84
C GLU A 298 17.66 -7.08 29.09
N ILE A 299 16.75 -6.22 28.72
CA ILE A 299 17.04 -4.93 28.11
C ILE A 299 17.39 -3.94 29.23
N LEU A 300 18.63 -3.43 29.22
CA LEU A 300 19.07 -2.42 30.17
C LEU A 300 18.57 -1.05 29.72
N ASN A 301 17.44 -0.62 30.28
CA ASN A 301 16.88 0.69 29.95
C ASN A 301 17.60 1.78 30.79
N THR A 302 18.58 2.43 30.19
CA THR A 302 19.37 3.50 30.83
C THR A 302 18.57 4.74 31.20
N ARG A 303 17.36 4.90 30.63
CA ARG A 303 16.44 6.01 30.98
C ARG A 303 16.01 6.01 32.45
N PHE A 304 16.05 4.85 33.10
CA PHE A 304 15.71 4.76 34.52
C PHE A 304 16.92 4.95 35.45
N LEU A 305 18.14 4.98 34.91
CA LEU A 305 19.38 4.99 35.72
C LEU A 305 19.98 6.39 35.91
N ASN A 306 19.60 7.39 35.10
CA ASN A 306 20.15 8.73 35.19
C ASN A 306 19.09 9.81 34.95
N GLU A 307 18.69 10.51 36.02
CA GLU A 307 17.80 11.70 35.93
C GLU A 307 18.42 12.90 35.20
N SER A 308 19.70 12.86 34.83
CA SER A 308 20.44 13.96 34.21
C SER A 308 21.06 13.63 32.85
N ALA A 309 20.95 12.40 32.34
CA ALA A 309 21.33 12.11 30.96
C ALA A 309 20.13 12.37 30.07
N THR A 310 20.19 13.40 29.27
CA THR A 310 19.49 13.48 27.99
C THR A 310 19.96 12.24 27.20
N ASP A 311 19.30 11.09 27.41
CA ASP A 311 19.47 9.92 26.56
C ASP A 311 19.04 10.33 25.16
N SER A 312 20.02 10.80 24.41
CA SER A 312 19.81 11.12 23.01
C SER A 312 19.54 9.82 22.30
N LEU A 313 18.35 9.70 21.73
CA LEU A 313 18.04 8.68 20.75
C LEU A 313 19.21 8.57 19.76
N SER A 314 19.50 7.36 19.28
CA SER A 314 20.47 7.18 18.21
C SER A 314 20.19 8.17 17.07
N ALA A 315 21.24 8.79 16.54
CA ALA A 315 21.07 9.79 15.48
C ALA A 315 20.25 9.24 14.31
N GLY A 316 19.16 9.90 13.96
CA GLY A 316 18.23 9.48 12.92
C GLY A 316 17.05 8.63 13.41
N VAL A 317 16.99 8.28 14.69
CA VAL A 317 15.82 7.66 15.33
C VAL A 317 14.95 8.76 15.94
N ASN A 318 13.67 8.76 15.62
CA ASN A 318 12.71 9.78 16.05
C ASN A 318 12.00 9.36 17.35
N TYR A 319 11.73 8.07 17.51
CA TYR A 319 11.05 7.53 18.68
C TYR A 319 11.49 6.08 18.94
N GLN A 320 11.49 5.65 20.19
CA GLN A 320 11.66 4.27 20.61
C GLN A 320 10.60 3.84 21.60
N ASP A 321 9.98 2.67 21.34
CA ASP A 321 9.14 1.94 22.27
C ASP A 321 9.96 0.77 22.83
N ILE A 322 10.33 0.87 24.12
CA ILE A 322 11.12 -0.14 24.83
C ILE A 322 10.20 -0.92 25.76
N ARG A 323 10.15 -2.23 25.54
CA ARG A 323 9.38 -3.18 26.35
C ARG A 323 10.31 -4.20 27.00
N ASP A 324 9.76 -5.15 27.76
CA ASP A 324 10.57 -6.12 28.51
C ASP A 324 11.38 -7.06 27.58
N ASP A 325 10.84 -7.39 26.42
CA ASP A 325 11.39 -8.37 25.48
C ASP A 325 11.78 -7.80 24.12
N ARG A 326 11.51 -6.51 23.86
CA ARG A 326 11.69 -5.93 22.53
C ARG A 326 11.88 -4.43 22.52
N VAL A 327 12.49 -3.93 21.44
CA VAL A 327 12.61 -2.52 21.15
C VAL A 327 12.13 -2.26 19.73
N TYR A 328 11.25 -1.27 19.57
CA TYR A 328 10.89 -0.71 18.27
C TYR A 328 11.53 0.67 18.15
N SER A 329 12.34 0.86 17.09
CA SER A 329 12.96 2.14 16.77
C SER A 329 12.34 2.70 15.49
N TYR A 330 11.75 3.89 15.57
CA TYR A 330 11.04 4.55 14.47
C TYR A 330 11.95 5.57 13.82
N ILE A 331 12.05 5.49 12.48
CA ILE A 331 12.90 6.34 11.65
C ILE A 331 11.98 7.02 10.64
N ASP A 332 11.67 8.30 10.86
CA ASP A 332 10.74 9.05 9.99
C ASP A 332 11.28 9.15 8.57
N ARG A 333 12.60 9.32 8.42
CA ARG A 333 13.25 9.45 7.12
C ARG A 333 14.64 8.85 7.11
N LEU A 334 14.91 7.99 6.11
CA LEU A 334 16.23 7.44 5.79
C LEU A 334 16.63 7.91 4.38
N PRO A 335 17.46 8.98 4.24
CA PRO A 335 17.86 9.53 2.95
C PRO A 335 18.58 8.50 2.06
N ALA A 336 18.63 8.79 0.75
CA ALA A 336 19.40 8.01 -0.21
C ALA A 336 20.86 7.84 0.23
N GLY A 337 21.39 6.63 0.15
CA GLY A 337 22.77 6.32 0.50
C GLY A 337 23.14 6.46 1.97
N SER A 338 22.19 6.80 2.86
CA SER A 338 22.44 7.01 4.29
C SER A 338 22.26 5.74 5.12
N GLN A 339 22.65 5.84 6.39
CA GLN A 339 22.44 4.77 7.37
C GLN A 339 22.09 5.34 8.75
N VAL A 340 21.39 4.54 9.55
CA VAL A 340 21.11 4.78 10.96
C VAL A 340 21.62 3.60 11.75
N THR A 341 22.28 3.85 12.88
CA THR A 341 22.78 2.81 13.77
C THR A 341 22.10 2.93 15.12
N VAL A 342 21.48 1.84 15.57
CA VAL A 342 20.80 1.72 16.86
C VAL A 342 21.62 0.84 17.76
N LYS A 343 21.75 1.23 19.03
CA LYS A 343 22.45 0.48 20.05
C LYS A 343 21.53 0.21 21.22
N ILE A 344 21.33 -1.07 21.57
CA ILE A 344 20.52 -1.53 22.70
C ILE A 344 21.44 -2.27 23.69
N ASN A 345 21.44 -1.85 24.95
CA ASN A 345 22.21 -2.48 26.00
C ASN A 345 21.43 -3.65 26.60
N LEU A 346 22.10 -4.77 26.81
CA LEU A 346 21.52 -6.05 27.19
C LEU A 346 22.35 -6.69 28.30
N CYS A 347 21.70 -7.55 29.09
CA CYS A 347 22.34 -8.42 30.05
C CYS A 347 21.83 -9.87 29.87
N ALA A 348 22.73 -10.86 29.87
CA ALA A 348 22.38 -12.27 29.88
C ALA A 348 22.06 -12.67 31.33
N VAL A 349 20.77 -12.81 31.67
CA VAL A 349 20.35 -12.96 33.09
C VAL A 349 20.00 -14.40 33.46
N TYR A 350 19.20 -15.06 32.60
CA TYR A 350 18.66 -16.38 32.95
C TYR A 350 19.38 -17.51 32.20
N PRO A 351 19.96 -18.51 32.91
CA PRO A 351 20.55 -19.66 32.24
C PRO A 351 19.53 -20.49 31.48
N GLY A 352 19.90 -20.97 30.29
CA GLY A 352 19.05 -21.81 29.46
C GLY A 352 19.41 -21.74 27.99
N ARG A 353 18.64 -22.47 27.20
CA ARG A 353 18.66 -22.38 25.72
C ARG A 353 17.47 -21.60 25.25
N PHE A 354 17.70 -20.66 24.38
CA PHE A 354 16.71 -19.75 23.89
C PHE A 354 16.85 -19.57 22.38
N TYR A 355 15.80 -19.06 21.75
CA TYR A 355 15.85 -18.64 20.37
C TYR A 355 15.97 -17.12 20.30
N LEU A 356 16.96 -16.63 19.57
CA LEU A 356 17.11 -15.23 19.22
C LEU A 356 16.38 -15.00 17.88
N PRO A 357 15.24 -14.32 17.89
CA PRO A 357 14.49 -14.07 16.68
C PRO A 357 15.25 -13.18 15.67
N PRO A 358 14.86 -13.20 14.37
CA PRO A 358 15.36 -12.25 13.40
C PRO A 358 15.15 -10.80 13.84
N VAL A 359 16.10 -9.93 13.51
CA VAL A 359 15.90 -8.48 13.53
C VAL A 359 15.20 -8.09 12.24
N TYR A 360 14.14 -7.27 12.32
CA TYR A 360 13.36 -6.80 11.19
C TYR A 360 13.45 -5.28 11.03
N CYS A 361 13.54 -4.82 9.79
CA CYS A 361 13.31 -3.42 9.45
C CYS A 361 12.38 -3.37 8.26
N GLU A 362 11.33 -2.55 8.34
CA GLU A 362 10.38 -2.38 7.24
C GLU A 362 9.85 -0.95 7.17
N ALA A 363 9.45 -0.53 5.97
CA ALA A 363 8.66 0.69 5.80
C ALA A 363 7.19 0.38 6.11
N MET A 364 6.60 1.11 7.08
CA MET A 364 5.25 0.88 7.59
C MET A 364 4.16 0.94 6.53
N TYR A 365 4.40 1.65 5.43
CA TYR A 365 3.43 1.90 4.36
C TYR A 365 3.88 1.38 2.99
N ASP A 366 5.05 0.68 2.93
CA ASP A 366 5.55 0.04 1.70
C ASP A 366 6.19 -1.30 2.07
N TYR A 367 5.38 -2.38 2.00
CA TYR A 367 5.79 -3.72 2.42
C TYR A 367 6.94 -4.31 1.59
N LEU A 368 7.26 -3.71 0.44
CA LEU A 368 8.39 -4.13 -0.38
C LEU A 368 9.73 -3.68 0.22
N ILE A 369 9.74 -2.57 0.94
CA ILE A 369 10.95 -2.02 1.57
C ILE A 369 11.10 -2.68 2.94
N ARG A 370 11.87 -3.78 2.97
CA ARG A 370 12.09 -4.55 4.20
C ARG A 370 13.40 -5.33 4.16
N ALA A 371 13.92 -5.60 5.35
CA ALA A 371 15.04 -6.49 5.54
C ALA A 371 14.89 -7.24 6.87
N ASN A 372 15.40 -8.45 6.92
CA ASN A 372 15.51 -9.21 8.16
C ASN A 372 16.80 -10.03 8.18
N THR A 373 17.28 -10.32 9.39
CA THR A 373 18.33 -11.31 9.61
C THR A 373 17.75 -12.73 9.69
N ALA A 374 18.59 -13.74 9.72
CA ALA A 374 18.18 -15.06 10.18
C ALA A 374 18.08 -15.08 11.71
N GLY A 375 17.22 -15.92 12.26
CA GLY A 375 17.23 -16.24 13.69
C GLY A 375 18.31 -17.26 14.04
N GLN A 376 18.60 -17.44 15.33
CA GLN A 376 19.58 -18.41 15.80
C GLN A 376 19.28 -18.89 17.23
N GLU A 377 19.79 -20.07 17.56
CA GLU A 377 19.81 -20.52 18.94
C GLU A 377 20.91 -19.80 19.73
N VAL A 378 20.63 -19.50 21.00
CA VAL A 378 21.57 -18.90 21.96
C VAL A 378 21.50 -19.63 23.31
N THR A 379 22.60 -19.69 24.02
CA THR A 379 22.68 -20.32 25.32
C THR A 379 23.26 -19.35 26.33
N VAL A 380 22.67 -19.29 27.52
CA VAL A 380 23.24 -18.63 28.71
C VAL A 380 23.57 -19.71 29.70
N PHE A 381 24.80 -19.72 30.25
CA PHE A 381 25.32 -20.74 31.19
C PHE A 381 25.95 -20.12 32.43
#